data_629fd6f7e046fd68db1f3d22a4f1389a
#
_entry.id   629fd6f7e046fd68db1f3d22a4f1389a
#
_cell.length_a   1.000
_cell.length_b   1.000
_cell.length_c   1.000
_cell.angle_alpha   90.00
_cell.angle_beta   90.00
_cell.angle_gamma   90.00
#
_symmetry.space_group_name_H-M   'P 1'
#
loop_
_entity.id
_entity.type
_entity.pdbx_description
1 polymer ?
#
loop_
_entity_poly.entity_id
_entity_poly.type
_entity_poly.pdbx_seq_one_letter_code
_entity_poly.pdbx_strand_id
1 'polypeptide(L)'
;YKPGDKRLDAGYTIFYMGVNVGSFIAPLVCGYFGDTGNPEDFKWGFLIAAFMIVLTILLFETQKNKYLISPTGEPLGIIPDAKKEKKIDAEEKKIHPQLSNSRKKRNAVILIALTLVLGTLFYAWFGDDWISIGIFTACIVFPITILLDGSLTKIERSRIFVIYIVAFFVIFFWAAYEQAGASLTLFAADQTNRDIFGWEMPASWFQSFNPFFVVILAYIMPGIWGFLNKRHMEPSSPTKQAIGL
;
A
#
# COMPACT_ATOMS: atom_id res chain seq x y z
N TYR A 1 -18.24 4.50 10.30
CA TYR A 1 -19.02 3.30 10.63
C TYR A 1 -18.80 2.92 12.09
N LYS A 2 -19.82 2.39 12.75
CA LYS A 2 -19.70 1.85 14.10
C LYS A 2 -19.03 0.47 14.07
N PRO A 3 -18.35 0.04 15.14
CA PRO A 3 -17.82 -1.32 15.22
C PRO A 3 -18.93 -2.35 14.96
N GLY A 4 -18.70 -3.29 14.02
CA GLY A 4 -19.69 -4.31 13.64
C GLY A 4 -20.74 -3.86 12.60
N ASP A 5 -20.61 -2.67 12.01
CA ASP A 5 -21.51 -2.25 10.93
C ASP A 5 -21.24 -3.05 9.66
N LYS A 6 -22.25 -3.81 9.21
CA LYS A 6 -22.17 -4.66 8.01
C LYS A 6 -21.91 -3.88 6.71
N ARG A 7 -22.12 -2.57 6.70
CA ARG A 7 -21.85 -1.71 5.54
C ARG A 7 -20.37 -1.37 5.38
N LEU A 8 -19.54 -1.68 6.38
CA LEU A 8 -18.11 -1.39 6.35
C LEU A 8 -17.42 -2.09 5.18
N ASP A 9 -17.70 -3.37 4.98
CA ASP A 9 -17.12 -4.17 3.89
C ASP A 9 -17.54 -3.64 2.52
N ALA A 10 -18.82 -3.28 2.38
CA ALA A 10 -19.33 -2.64 1.16
C ALA A 10 -18.67 -1.28 0.92
N GLY A 11 -18.43 -0.49 1.97
CA GLY A 11 -17.73 0.79 1.89
C GLY A 11 -16.29 0.62 1.40
N TYR A 12 -15.56 -0.35 1.92
CA TYR A 12 -14.21 -0.68 1.42
C TYR A 12 -14.20 -1.15 -0.03
N THR A 13 -15.18 -1.96 -0.42
CA THR A 13 -15.30 -2.42 -1.82
C THR A 13 -15.52 -1.24 -2.76
N ILE A 14 -16.45 -0.33 -2.44
CA ILE A 14 -16.73 0.87 -3.25
C ILE A 14 -15.47 1.76 -3.34
N PHE A 15 -14.79 1.98 -2.22
CA PHE A 15 -13.55 2.75 -2.20
C PHE A 15 -12.48 2.12 -3.09
N TYR A 16 -12.26 0.81 -2.99
CA TYR A 16 -11.30 0.08 -3.80
C TYR A 16 -11.64 0.11 -5.29
N MET A 17 -12.92 -0.02 -5.63
CA MET A 17 -13.38 0.15 -7.01
C MET A 17 -13.09 1.56 -7.53
N GLY A 18 -13.33 2.60 -6.73
CA GLY A 18 -13.00 3.99 -7.10
C GLY A 18 -11.52 4.18 -7.41
N VAL A 19 -10.62 3.61 -6.59
CA VAL A 19 -9.18 3.63 -6.84
C VAL A 19 -8.84 2.95 -8.17
N ASN A 20 -9.41 1.78 -8.44
CA ASN A 20 -9.14 1.05 -9.68
C ASN A 20 -9.73 1.72 -10.93
N VAL A 21 -10.89 2.37 -10.83
CA VAL A 21 -11.43 3.20 -11.91
C VAL A 21 -10.49 4.37 -12.23
N GLY A 22 -9.96 5.04 -11.21
CA GLY A 22 -8.93 6.07 -11.39
C GLY A 22 -7.66 5.53 -12.04
N SER A 23 -7.16 4.40 -11.59
CA SER A 23 -5.99 3.71 -12.15
C SER A 23 -6.19 3.22 -13.59
N PHE A 24 -7.43 2.91 -13.96
CA PHE A 24 -7.78 2.59 -15.35
C PHE A 24 -7.75 3.83 -16.25
N ILE A 25 -8.35 4.93 -15.81
CA ILE A 25 -8.48 6.15 -16.62
C ILE A 25 -7.16 6.92 -16.74
N ALA A 26 -6.36 6.97 -15.67
CA ALA A 26 -5.17 7.80 -15.63
C ALA A 26 -4.13 7.48 -16.73
N PRO A 27 -3.72 6.21 -16.97
CA PRO A 27 -2.81 5.90 -18.07
C PRO A 27 -3.39 6.17 -19.44
N LEU A 28 -4.72 6.02 -19.63
CA LEU A 28 -5.38 6.31 -20.89
C LEU A 28 -5.31 7.79 -21.23
N VAL A 29 -5.62 8.65 -20.26
CA VAL A 29 -5.61 10.10 -20.48
C VAL A 29 -4.17 10.63 -20.55
N CYS A 30 -3.34 10.31 -19.55
CA CYS A 30 -1.96 10.80 -19.53
C CYS A 30 -1.12 10.23 -20.69
N GLY A 31 -1.35 8.97 -21.07
CA GLY A 31 -0.67 8.33 -22.18
C GLY A 31 -1.09 8.91 -23.53
N TYR A 32 -2.37 9.20 -23.73
CA TYR A 32 -2.83 9.81 -24.97
C TYR A 32 -2.16 11.16 -25.27
N PHE A 33 -1.94 11.98 -24.25
CA PHE A 33 -1.30 13.29 -24.41
C PHE A 33 0.22 13.27 -24.22
N GLY A 34 0.78 12.29 -23.52
CA GLY A 34 2.19 12.26 -23.15
C GLY A 34 3.01 11.21 -23.87
N ASP A 35 2.44 10.05 -24.21
CA ASP A 35 3.14 8.94 -24.85
C ASP A 35 2.84 8.91 -26.37
N THR A 36 3.30 9.96 -27.06
CA THR A 36 3.06 10.17 -28.49
C THR A 36 4.20 9.63 -29.37
N GLY A 37 5.22 9.01 -28.77
CA GLY A 37 6.47 8.65 -29.43
C GLY A 37 7.54 9.74 -29.42
N ASN A 38 7.18 10.98 -29.04
CA ASN A 38 8.14 12.07 -28.82
C ASN A 38 8.39 12.25 -27.31
N PRO A 39 9.62 12.05 -26.81
CA PRO A 39 9.94 12.19 -25.38
C PRO A 39 9.59 13.56 -24.78
N GLU A 40 9.56 14.62 -25.60
CA GLU A 40 9.20 15.96 -25.10
C GLU A 40 7.73 16.08 -24.71
N ASP A 41 6.86 15.22 -25.20
CA ASP A 41 5.42 15.30 -24.95
C ASP A 41 5.03 14.71 -23.58
N PHE A 42 5.91 13.95 -22.92
CA PHE A 42 5.67 13.47 -21.56
C PHE A 42 5.31 14.60 -20.58
N LYS A 43 5.81 15.81 -20.81
CA LYS A 43 5.44 17.00 -20.03
C LYS A 43 3.93 17.23 -19.96
N TRP A 44 3.20 16.94 -21.03
CA TRP A 44 1.73 17.12 -21.08
C TRP A 44 1.01 16.08 -20.22
N GLY A 45 1.47 14.83 -20.27
CA GLY A 45 0.95 13.78 -19.38
C GLY A 45 1.14 14.14 -17.90
N PHE A 46 2.34 14.62 -17.52
CA PHE A 46 2.62 15.08 -16.16
C PHE A 46 1.81 16.32 -15.77
N LEU A 47 1.60 17.26 -16.70
CA LEU A 47 0.78 18.45 -16.44
C LEU A 47 -0.67 18.08 -16.14
N ILE A 48 -1.24 17.13 -16.88
CA ILE A 48 -2.60 16.62 -16.62
C ILE A 48 -2.66 15.96 -15.24
N ALA A 49 -1.69 15.10 -14.91
CA ALA A 49 -1.62 14.47 -13.59
C ALA A 49 -1.53 15.52 -12.46
N ALA A 50 -0.69 16.55 -12.61
CA ALA A 50 -0.57 17.64 -11.65
C ALA A 50 -1.88 18.42 -11.50
N PHE A 51 -2.58 18.72 -12.59
CA PHE A 51 -3.89 19.37 -12.56
C PHE A 51 -4.92 18.53 -11.79
N MET A 52 -4.96 17.21 -12.02
CA MET A 52 -5.87 16.31 -11.32
C MET A 52 -5.56 16.22 -9.82
N ILE A 53 -4.28 16.29 -9.43
CA ILE A 53 -3.88 16.35 -8.01
C ILE A 53 -4.40 17.63 -7.36
N VAL A 54 -4.21 18.79 -7.99
CA VAL A 54 -4.71 20.09 -7.49
C VAL A 54 -6.23 20.04 -7.35
N LEU A 55 -6.95 19.55 -8.35
CA LEU A 55 -8.40 19.39 -8.30
C LEU A 55 -8.83 18.49 -7.14
N THR A 56 -8.11 17.38 -6.92
CA THR A 56 -8.39 16.45 -5.81
C THR A 56 -8.20 17.12 -4.46
N ILE A 57 -7.13 17.92 -4.29
CA ILE A 57 -6.88 18.66 -3.06
C ILE A 57 -8.01 19.66 -2.81
N LEU A 58 -8.44 20.41 -3.82
CA LEU A 58 -9.53 21.38 -3.70
C LEU A 58 -10.85 20.70 -3.34
N LEU A 59 -11.19 19.58 -4.00
CA LEU A 59 -12.38 18.80 -3.69
C LEU A 59 -12.32 18.24 -2.27
N PHE A 60 -11.18 17.72 -1.85
CA PHE A 60 -10.99 17.20 -0.50
C PHE A 60 -11.16 18.28 0.55
N GLU A 61 -10.48 19.43 0.40
CA GLU A 61 -10.55 20.54 1.34
C GLU A 61 -11.97 21.10 1.49
N THR A 62 -12.70 21.22 0.39
CA THR A 62 -14.07 21.74 0.43
C THR A 62 -15.09 20.76 1.00
N GLN A 63 -14.83 19.44 0.91
CA GLN A 63 -15.83 18.43 1.24
C GLN A 63 -15.49 17.60 2.49
N LYS A 64 -14.24 17.62 2.97
CA LYS A 64 -13.80 16.79 4.10
C LYS A 64 -14.67 16.96 5.35
N ASN A 65 -15.01 18.22 5.72
CA ASN A 65 -15.78 18.49 6.93
C ASN A 65 -17.27 18.10 6.82
N LYS A 66 -17.76 17.86 5.59
CA LYS A 66 -19.14 17.45 5.35
C LYS A 66 -19.31 15.94 5.31
N TYR A 67 -18.33 15.23 4.71
CA TYR A 67 -18.45 13.81 4.44
C TYR A 67 -17.53 12.94 5.30
N LEU A 68 -16.39 13.48 5.76
CA LEU A 68 -15.48 12.77 6.66
C LEU A 68 -15.82 13.10 8.11
N ILE A 69 -16.89 12.50 8.59
CA ILE A 69 -17.38 12.66 9.95
C ILE A 69 -17.27 11.33 10.71
N SER A 70 -16.99 11.43 12.02
CA SER A 70 -17.02 10.30 12.93
C SER A 70 -18.45 9.76 13.12
N PRO A 71 -18.65 8.55 13.66
CA PRO A 71 -19.99 8.06 14.04
C PRO A 71 -20.72 8.97 15.06
N THR A 72 -19.99 9.85 15.74
CA THR A 72 -20.52 10.84 16.68
C THR A 72 -20.88 12.17 16.02
N GLY A 73 -20.64 12.33 14.71
CA GLY A 73 -20.92 13.54 13.94
C GLY A 73 -19.80 14.58 13.96
N GLU A 74 -18.67 14.31 14.62
CA GLU A 74 -17.52 15.20 14.63
C GLU A 74 -16.70 15.06 13.33
N PRO A 75 -16.19 16.14 12.72
CA PRO A 75 -15.32 16.04 11.55
C PRO A 75 -14.05 15.26 11.86
N LEU A 76 -13.67 14.32 10.99
CA LEU A 76 -12.40 13.62 11.07
C LEU A 76 -11.28 14.53 10.52
N GLY A 77 -10.11 14.49 11.16
CA GLY A 77 -8.95 15.29 10.73
C GLY A 77 -8.83 16.65 11.40
N ILE A 78 -9.63 16.93 12.43
CA ILE A 78 -9.32 17.98 13.39
C ILE A 78 -8.14 17.51 14.24
N ILE A 79 -7.17 18.39 14.43
CA ILE A 79 -6.01 18.14 15.32
C ILE A 79 -6.58 17.74 16.69
N PRO A 80 -6.21 16.58 17.25
CA PRO A 80 -6.70 16.12 18.54
C PRO A 80 -6.43 17.18 19.62
N ASP A 81 -7.40 17.41 20.47
CA ASP A 81 -7.20 18.31 21.61
C ASP A 81 -6.06 17.75 22.48
N ALA A 82 -5.04 18.55 22.74
CA ALA A 82 -3.84 18.17 23.51
C ALA A 82 -4.18 17.56 24.90
N LYS A 83 -5.37 17.84 25.43
CA LYS A 83 -5.88 17.17 26.64
C LYS A 83 -6.39 15.75 26.40
N LYS A 84 -6.97 15.47 25.22
CA LYS A 84 -7.40 14.12 24.81
C LYS A 84 -6.18 13.23 24.53
N GLU A 85 -5.19 13.78 23.83
CA GLU A 85 -3.94 13.10 23.49
C GLU A 85 -3.18 12.68 24.75
N LYS A 86 -3.04 13.60 25.74
CA LYS A 86 -2.42 13.27 27.05
C LYS A 86 -3.16 12.19 27.83
N LYS A 87 -4.49 12.08 27.69
CA LYS A 87 -5.26 11.02 28.33
C LYS A 87 -5.04 9.66 27.64
N ILE A 88 -5.01 9.64 26.32
CA ILE A 88 -4.73 8.44 25.53
C ILE A 88 -3.31 7.94 25.85
N ASP A 89 -2.31 8.83 25.84
CA ASP A 89 -0.94 8.51 26.21
C ASP A 89 -0.81 7.98 27.64
N ALA A 90 -1.61 8.50 28.57
CA ALA A 90 -1.60 8.04 29.97
C ALA A 90 -2.26 6.65 30.12
N GLU A 91 -3.27 6.33 29.33
CA GLU A 91 -3.89 5.01 29.28
C GLU A 91 -2.99 3.98 28.59
N GLU A 92 -2.36 4.33 27.46
CA GLU A 92 -1.37 3.47 26.80
C GLU A 92 -0.19 3.13 27.71
N LYS A 93 0.32 4.11 28.45
CA LYS A 93 1.40 3.88 29.43
C LYS A 93 1.02 2.94 30.58
N LYS A 94 -0.27 2.79 30.89
CA LYS A 94 -0.76 1.83 31.89
C LYS A 94 -0.85 0.42 31.30
N ILE A 95 -1.17 0.30 30.04
CA ILE A 95 -1.30 -0.98 29.33
C ILE A 95 0.08 -1.55 28.99
N HIS A 96 1.01 -0.69 28.61
CA HIS A 96 2.37 -1.06 28.20
C HIS A 96 3.39 -0.62 29.27
N PRO A 97 3.84 -1.53 30.16
CA PRO A 97 4.82 -1.19 31.18
C PRO A 97 6.13 -0.71 30.53
N GLN A 98 6.59 0.44 30.99
CA GLN A 98 7.84 1.04 30.44
C GLN A 98 9.03 0.11 30.69
N LEU A 99 9.80 -0.15 29.63
CA LEU A 99 11.06 -0.88 29.75
C LEU A 99 12.02 -0.16 30.70
N SER A 100 12.69 -0.94 31.53
CA SER A 100 13.81 -0.45 32.35
C SER A 100 14.87 0.23 31.47
N ASN A 101 15.45 1.31 31.94
CA ASN A 101 16.50 2.06 31.21
C ASN A 101 17.69 1.18 30.80
N SER A 102 18.01 0.15 31.58
CA SER A 102 19.07 -0.82 31.25
C SER A 102 18.69 -1.69 30.05
N ARG A 103 17.43 -2.10 29.92
CA ARG A 103 16.95 -2.85 28.75
C ARG A 103 16.91 -1.98 27.50
N LYS A 104 16.46 -0.72 27.63
CA LYS A 104 16.46 0.24 26.51
C LYS A 104 17.88 0.44 25.97
N LYS A 105 18.86 0.67 26.85
CA LYS A 105 20.27 0.83 26.46
C LYS A 105 20.82 -0.42 25.78
N ARG A 106 20.57 -1.60 26.34
CA ARG A 106 21.01 -2.88 25.74
C ARG A 106 20.42 -3.10 24.36
N ASN A 107 19.12 -2.88 24.19
CA ASN A 107 18.45 -3.02 22.91
C ASN A 107 18.99 -2.01 21.88
N ALA A 108 19.23 -0.77 22.27
CA ALA A 108 19.85 0.23 21.42
C ALA A 108 21.26 -0.19 20.94
N VAL A 109 22.09 -0.72 21.83
CA VAL A 109 23.43 -1.22 21.47
C VAL A 109 23.33 -2.39 20.49
N ILE A 110 22.42 -3.35 20.71
CA ILE A 110 22.20 -4.49 19.81
C ILE A 110 21.75 -3.98 18.42
N LEU A 111 20.81 -3.04 18.36
CA LEU A 111 20.30 -2.50 17.11
C LEU A 111 21.37 -1.71 16.34
N ILE A 112 22.17 -0.92 17.02
CA ILE A 112 23.30 -0.20 16.41
C ILE A 112 24.33 -1.19 15.86
N ALA A 113 24.73 -2.18 16.64
CA ALA A 113 25.67 -3.21 16.20
C ALA A 113 25.13 -3.98 14.99
N LEU A 114 23.84 -4.37 15.02
CA LEU A 114 23.18 -5.06 13.91
C LEU A 114 23.12 -4.18 12.65
N THR A 115 22.79 -2.90 12.79
CA THR A 115 22.77 -1.94 11.69
C THR A 115 24.14 -1.80 11.04
N LEU A 116 25.20 -1.70 11.85
CA LEU A 116 26.57 -1.62 11.34
C LEU A 116 27.00 -2.90 10.61
N VAL A 117 26.71 -4.08 11.19
CA VAL A 117 27.04 -5.37 10.57
C VAL A 117 26.29 -5.57 9.27
N LEU A 118 24.99 -5.33 9.26
CA LEU A 118 24.17 -5.46 8.03
C LEU A 118 24.57 -4.41 6.99
N GLY A 119 24.80 -3.18 7.40
CA GLY A 119 25.26 -2.11 6.51
C GLY A 119 26.58 -2.46 5.82
N THR A 120 27.57 -3.01 6.56
CA THR A 120 28.84 -3.45 5.98
C THR A 120 28.68 -4.67 5.06
N LEU A 121 27.82 -5.63 5.41
CA LEU A 121 27.52 -6.79 4.55
C LEU A 121 26.85 -6.35 3.25
N PHE A 122 25.85 -5.48 3.32
CA PHE A 122 25.16 -4.98 2.12
C PHE A 122 26.06 -4.04 1.30
N TYR A 123 26.94 -3.28 1.93
CA TYR A 123 27.96 -2.51 1.22
C TYR A 123 28.88 -3.43 0.39
N ALA A 124 29.30 -4.57 0.94
CA ALA A 124 30.10 -5.55 0.20
C ALA A 124 29.33 -6.18 -0.99
N TRP A 125 27.98 -6.19 -0.94
CA TRP A 125 27.13 -6.75 -2.00
C TRP A 125 26.72 -5.70 -3.04
N PHE A 126 26.27 -4.52 -2.61
CA PHE A 126 25.69 -3.47 -3.46
C PHE A 126 26.70 -2.36 -3.83
N GLY A 127 27.93 -2.38 -3.26
CA GLY A 127 28.93 -1.34 -3.49
C GLY A 127 28.45 0.03 -2.97
N ASP A 128 28.53 1.05 -3.80
CA ASP A 128 28.19 2.43 -3.45
C ASP A 128 26.69 2.79 -3.56
N ASP A 129 25.82 1.79 -3.73
CA ASP A 129 24.38 2.01 -3.74
C ASP A 129 23.80 2.13 -2.32
N TRP A 130 23.97 3.31 -1.74
CA TRP A 130 23.52 3.65 -0.38
C TRP A 130 22.02 3.52 -0.18
N ILE A 131 21.23 3.67 -1.25
CA ILE A 131 19.76 3.55 -1.20
C ILE A 131 19.38 2.10 -0.95
N SER A 132 19.90 1.16 -1.74
CA SER A 132 19.66 -0.27 -1.55
C SER A 132 20.17 -0.75 -0.18
N ILE A 133 21.39 -0.33 0.23
CA ILE A 133 21.94 -0.66 1.54
C ILE A 133 21.00 -0.19 2.66
N GLY A 134 20.51 1.04 2.59
CA GLY A 134 19.61 1.61 3.57
C GLY A 134 18.27 0.83 3.65
N ILE A 135 17.65 0.55 2.50
CA ILE A 135 16.39 -0.18 2.42
C ILE A 135 16.53 -1.59 3.00
N PHE A 136 17.49 -2.39 2.53
CA PHE A 136 17.66 -3.77 3.00
C PHE A 136 18.04 -3.84 4.47
N THR A 137 18.88 -2.93 4.94
CA THR A 137 19.21 -2.82 6.37
C THR A 137 17.96 -2.49 7.20
N ALA A 138 17.17 -1.51 6.78
CA ALA A 138 15.94 -1.11 7.47
C ALA A 138 14.89 -2.24 7.47
N CYS A 139 14.73 -2.97 6.37
CA CYS A 139 13.81 -4.11 6.27
C CYS A 139 14.10 -5.21 7.30
N ILE A 140 15.33 -5.36 7.74
CA ILE A 140 15.71 -6.35 8.76
C ILE A 140 15.70 -5.74 10.16
N VAL A 141 16.29 -4.56 10.33
CA VAL A 141 16.45 -3.92 11.64
C VAL A 141 15.11 -3.47 12.22
N PHE A 142 14.21 -2.93 11.39
CA PHE A 142 12.92 -2.42 11.85
C PHE A 142 12.01 -3.52 12.47
N PRO A 143 11.79 -4.69 11.84
CA PRO A 143 11.09 -5.80 12.49
C PRO A 143 11.71 -6.26 13.78
N ILE A 144 13.05 -6.37 13.81
CA ILE A 144 13.77 -6.78 15.02
C ILE A 144 13.59 -5.75 16.15
N THR A 145 13.57 -4.46 15.83
CA THR A 145 13.31 -3.39 16.80
C THR A 145 11.97 -3.60 17.51
N ILE A 146 10.92 -3.90 16.75
CA ILE A 146 9.59 -4.13 17.30
C ILE A 146 9.55 -5.43 18.12
N LEU A 147 10.16 -6.51 17.62
CA LEU A 147 10.20 -7.78 18.34
C LEU A 147 11.02 -7.74 19.65
N LEU A 148 12.01 -6.87 19.72
CA LEU A 148 12.81 -6.62 20.94
C LEU A 148 12.08 -5.71 21.94
N ASP A 149 10.96 -5.11 21.55
CA ASP A 149 10.18 -4.30 22.49
C ASP A 149 9.58 -5.20 23.58
N GLY A 150 10.09 -5.04 24.79
CA GLY A 150 9.65 -5.81 25.95
C GLY A 150 8.34 -5.31 26.57
N SER A 151 7.74 -4.24 26.03
CA SER A 151 6.40 -3.76 26.42
C SER A 151 5.30 -4.61 25.81
N LEU A 152 5.59 -5.33 24.71
CA LEU A 152 4.62 -6.17 24.00
C LEU A 152 4.25 -7.43 24.82
N THR A 153 2.98 -7.71 24.88
CA THR A 153 2.45 -8.97 25.41
C THR A 153 2.82 -10.15 24.49
N LYS A 154 2.76 -11.38 25.02
CA LYS A 154 3.03 -12.59 24.20
C LYS A 154 2.07 -12.70 23.00
N ILE A 155 0.81 -12.28 23.17
CA ILE A 155 -0.21 -12.34 22.11
C ILE A 155 0.11 -11.31 21.01
N GLU A 156 0.46 -10.09 21.37
CA GLU A 156 0.84 -9.04 20.42
C GLU A 156 2.08 -9.45 19.63
N ARG A 157 3.10 -9.96 20.30
CA ARG A 157 4.32 -10.44 19.64
C ARG A 157 4.02 -11.57 18.64
N SER A 158 3.15 -12.52 18.98
CA SER A 158 2.74 -13.60 18.09
C SER A 158 1.99 -13.04 16.86
N ARG A 159 1.09 -12.07 17.07
CA ARG A 159 0.36 -11.42 15.96
C ARG A 159 1.30 -10.65 15.04
N ILE A 160 2.25 -9.89 15.59
CA ILE A 160 3.26 -9.17 14.83
C ILE A 160 4.13 -10.13 14.02
N PHE A 161 4.54 -11.25 14.61
CA PHE A 161 5.32 -12.27 13.90
C PHE A 161 4.56 -12.85 12.69
N VAL A 162 3.27 -13.13 12.84
CA VAL A 162 2.41 -13.57 11.72
C VAL A 162 2.34 -12.50 10.62
N ILE A 163 2.21 -11.21 11.00
CA ILE A 163 2.21 -10.11 10.03
C ILE A 163 3.54 -10.09 9.23
N TYR A 164 4.68 -10.29 9.88
CA TYR A 164 5.98 -10.34 9.18
C TYR A 164 6.12 -11.54 8.24
N ILE A 165 5.59 -12.70 8.62
CA ILE A 165 5.57 -13.86 7.72
C ILE A 165 4.73 -13.56 6.48
N VAL A 166 3.54 -13.00 6.67
CA VAL A 166 2.67 -12.62 5.55
C VAL A 166 3.33 -11.55 4.69
N ALA A 167 3.92 -10.52 5.29
CA ALA A 167 4.63 -9.45 4.59
C ALA A 167 5.79 -9.99 3.75
N PHE A 168 6.53 -10.99 4.24
CA PHE A 168 7.61 -11.63 3.48
C PHE A 168 7.09 -12.23 2.16
N PHE A 169 5.98 -12.96 2.18
CA PHE A 169 5.39 -13.50 0.96
C PHE A 169 4.80 -12.43 0.04
N VAL A 170 4.22 -11.39 0.62
CA VAL A 170 3.65 -10.26 -0.13
C VAL A 170 4.71 -9.46 -0.89
N ILE A 171 5.99 -9.47 -0.45
CA ILE A 171 7.11 -8.85 -1.20
C ILE A 171 7.22 -9.45 -2.61
N PHE A 172 7.10 -10.77 -2.76
CA PHE A 172 7.21 -11.43 -4.08
C PHE A 172 6.06 -11.04 -5.01
N PHE A 173 4.84 -10.91 -4.45
CA PHE A 173 3.70 -10.42 -5.21
C PHE A 173 3.93 -8.99 -5.71
N TRP A 174 4.34 -8.07 -4.82
CA TRP A 174 4.60 -6.68 -5.20
C TRP A 174 5.77 -6.55 -6.17
N ALA A 175 6.82 -7.36 -6.01
CA ALA A 175 7.95 -7.38 -6.94
C ALA A 175 7.52 -7.77 -8.36
N ALA A 176 6.59 -8.71 -8.50
CA ALA A 176 6.01 -9.07 -9.81
C ALA A 176 5.04 -7.98 -10.32
N TYR A 177 4.20 -7.44 -9.44
CA TYR A 177 3.20 -6.43 -9.78
C TYR A 177 3.82 -5.13 -10.30
N GLU A 178 4.88 -4.64 -9.65
CA GLU A 178 5.58 -3.40 -10.02
C GLU A 178 6.33 -3.50 -11.38
N GLN A 179 6.52 -4.71 -11.90
CA GLN A 179 7.05 -4.88 -13.27
C GLN A 179 6.12 -4.28 -14.34
N ALA A 180 4.83 -4.08 -14.02
CA ALA A 180 3.88 -3.46 -14.95
C ALA A 180 4.33 -2.04 -15.37
N GLY A 181 4.88 -1.25 -14.44
CA GLY A 181 5.37 0.10 -14.70
C GLY A 181 6.77 0.19 -15.33
N ALA A 182 7.51 -0.89 -15.37
CA ALA A 182 8.89 -0.94 -15.84
C ALA A 182 9.04 -1.91 -17.03
N SER A 183 9.47 -3.14 -16.77
CA SER A 183 9.82 -4.11 -17.82
C SER A 183 8.66 -4.49 -18.71
N LEU A 184 7.42 -4.59 -18.20
CA LEU A 184 6.27 -4.91 -19.05
C LEU A 184 5.88 -3.74 -19.98
N THR A 185 6.03 -2.50 -19.51
CA THR A 185 5.81 -1.33 -20.37
C THR A 185 6.88 -1.23 -21.46
N LEU A 186 8.16 -1.50 -21.14
CA LEU A 186 9.23 -1.56 -22.14
C LEU A 186 9.01 -2.71 -23.13
N PHE A 187 8.61 -3.88 -22.65
CA PHE A 187 8.26 -4.99 -23.54
C PHE A 187 7.09 -4.64 -24.47
N ALA A 188 6.08 -3.94 -23.96
CA ALA A 188 4.97 -3.46 -24.78
C ALA A 188 5.44 -2.44 -25.82
N ALA A 189 6.40 -1.56 -25.48
CA ALA A 189 6.95 -0.58 -26.40
C ALA A 189 7.79 -1.21 -27.52
N ASP A 190 8.67 -2.16 -27.15
CA ASP A 190 9.75 -2.63 -28.06
C ASP A 190 9.37 -3.93 -28.78
N GLN A 191 8.55 -4.82 -28.18
CA GLN A 191 8.33 -6.16 -28.66
C GLN A 191 6.87 -6.46 -29.04
N THR A 192 5.95 -5.52 -28.83
CA THR A 192 4.53 -5.73 -29.12
C THR A 192 4.08 -4.90 -30.32
N ASN A 193 3.37 -5.54 -31.25
CA ASN A 193 2.73 -4.80 -32.33
C ASN A 193 1.54 -4.01 -31.76
N ARG A 194 1.67 -2.68 -31.76
CA ARG A 194 0.69 -1.74 -31.21
C ARG A 194 -0.13 -1.02 -32.28
N ASP A 195 0.06 -1.39 -33.54
CA ASP A 195 -0.72 -0.82 -34.64
C ASP A 195 -2.15 -1.36 -34.64
N ILE A 196 -3.10 -0.48 -34.43
CA ILE A 196 -4.53 -0.77 -34.47
C ILE A 196 -5.15 0.06 -35.60
N PHE A 197 -5.37 -0.55 -36.76
CA PHE A 197 -5.93 0.10 -37.95
C PHE A 197 -5.20 1.37 -38.40
N GLY A 198 -3.85 1.36 -38.33
CA GLY A 198 -3.03 2.50 -38.73
C GLY A 198 -2.83 3.56 -37.64
N TRP A 199 -3.27 3.27 -36.41
CA TRP A 199 -2.98 4.10 -35.24
C TRP A 199 -2.15 3.31 -34.24
N GLU A 200 -1.04 3.90 -33.80
CA GLU A 200 -0.15 3.27 -32.82
C GLU A 200 -0.65 3.56 -31.40
N MET A 201 -1.06 2.49 -30.70
CA MET A 201 -1.53 2.58 -29.33
C MET A 201 -0.37 2.91 -28.38
N PRO A 202 -0.49 3.90 -27.47
CA PRO A 202 0.52 4.20 -26.46
C PRO A 202 0.87 2.97 -25.62
N ALA A 203 2.18 2.74 -25.37
CA ALA A 203 2.62 1.61 -24.56
C ALA A 203 2.13 1.71 -23.10
N SER A 204 1.98 2.92 -22.59
CA SER A 204 1.43 3.20 -21.27
C SER A 204 0.00 2.70 -21.05
N TRP A 205 -0.79 2.51 -22.11
CA TRP A 205 -2.16 2.00 -22.03
C TRP A 205 -2.25 0.56 -21.52
N PHE A 206 -1.19 -0.23 -21.72
CA PHE A 206 -1.14 -1.60 -21.16
C PHE A 206 -1.29 -1.63 -19.64
N GLN A 207 -0.89 -0.58 -18.93
CA GLN A 207 -1.06 -0.46 -17.48
C GLN A 207 -2.54 -0.39 -17.06
N SER A 208 -3.44 0.04 -17.97
CA SER A 208 -4.88 0.09 -17.70
C SER A 208 -5.56 -1.27 -17.69
N PHE A 209 -4.96 -2.32 -18.28
CA PHE A 209 -5.59 -3.65 -18.31
C PHE A 209 -5.78 -4.25 -16.92
N ASN A 210 -4.78 -4.10 -16.05
CA ASN A 210 -4.87 -4.64 -14.69
C ASN A 210 -6.06 -4.01 -13.92
N PRO A 211 -6.15 -2.70 -13.71
CA PRO A 211 -7.29 -2.11 -13.01
C PRO A 211 -8.63 -2.37 -13.71
N PHE A 212 -8.67 -2.50 -15.02
CA PHE A 212 -9.86 -2.91 -15.76
C PHE A 212 -10.37 -4.28 -15.32
N PHE A 213 -9.49 -5.29 -15.31
CA PHE A 213 -9.86 -6.62 -14.86
C PHE A 213 -10.19 -6.66 -13.37
N VAL A 214 -9.51 -5.87 -12.53
CA VAL A 214 -9.82 -5.76 -11.11
C VAL A 214 -11.25 -5.25 -10.89
N VAL A 215 -11.69 -4.24 -11.63
CA VAL A 215 -13.07 -3.72 -11.53
C VAL A 215 -14.09 -4.78 -11.94
N ILE A 216 -13.84 -5.50 -13.04
CA ILE A 216 -14.72 -6.58 -13.50
C ILE A 216 -14.78 -7.71 -12.46
N LEU A 217 -13.64 -8.16 -11.98
CA LEU A 217 -13.55 -9.26 -11.02
C LEU A 217 -14.13 -8.85 -9.65
N ALA A 218 -13.96 -7.60 -9.23
CA ALA A 218 -14.59 -7.09 -8.02
C ALA A 218 -16.11 -7.17 -8.04
N TYR A 219 -16.71 -7.12 -9.22
CA TYR A 219 -18.15 -7.34 -9.38
C TYR A 219 -18.53 -8.83 -9.36
N ILE A 220 -17.73 -9.69 -10.00
CA ILE A 220 -18.01 -11.13 -10.16
C ILE A 220 -17.70 -11.92 -8.89
N MET A 221 -16.57 -11.65 -8.25
CA MET A 221 -16.05 -12.45 -7.11
C MET A 221 -16.98 -12.51 -5.90
N PRO A 222 -17.67 -11.43 -5.49
CA PRO A 222 -18.65 -11.52 -4.41
C PRO A 222 -19.78 -12.51 -4.68
N GLY A 223 -20.21 -12.64 -5.95
CA GLY A 223 -21.17 -13.65 -6.37
C GLY A 223 -20.66 -15.07 -6.20
N ILE A 224 -19.40 -15.32 -6.59
CA ILE A 224 -18.75 -16.61 -6.45
C ILE A 224 -18.59 -16.98 -4.95
N TRP A 225 -18.08 -16.05 -4.13
CA TRP A 225 -17.94 -16.29 -2.69
C TRP A 225 -19.28 -16.49 -2.02
N GLY A 226 -20.32 -15.73 -2.38
CA GLY A 226 -21.66 -15.92 -1.87
C GLY A 226 -22.25 -17.28 -2.24
N PHE A 227 -22.00 -17.78 -3.44
CA PHE A 227 -22.40 -19.12 -3.87
C PHE A 227 -21.67 -20.21 -3.07
N LEU A 228 -20.35 -20.09 -2.87
CA LEU A 228 -19.56 -21.03 -2.08
C LEU A 228 -19.97 -21.01 -0.61
N ASN A 229 -20.25 -19.82 -0.06
CA ASN A 229 -20.73 -19.68 1.32
C ASN A 229 -22.05 -20.45 1.55
N LYS A 230 -23.01 -20.34 0.63
CA LYS A 230 -24.26 -21.11 0.71
C LYS A 230 -24.04 -22.63 0.73
N ARG A 231 -22.92 -23.09 0.19
CA ARG A 231 -22.52 -24.50 0.19
C ARG A 231 -21.56 -24.88 1.32
N HIS A 232 -21.30 -23.98 2.25
CA HIS A 232 -20.31 -24.15 3.33
C HIS A 232 -18.87 -24.46 2.83
N MET A 233 -18.55 -24.00 1.61
CA MET A 233 -17.26 -24.23 0.94
C MET A 233 -16.47 -22.92 0.76
N GLU A 234 -16.86 -21.84 1.39
CA GLU A 234 -16.17 -20.56 1.29
C GLU A 234 -14.78 -20.66 1.94
N PRO A 235 -13.69 -20.36 1.19
CA PRO A 235 -12.34 -20.38 1.73
C PRO A 235 -12.13 -19.31 2.81
N SER A 236 -11.25 -19.57 3.75
CA SER A 236 -10.83 -18.58 4.73
C SER A 236 -10.10 -17.40 4.06
N SER A 237 -10.07 -16.24 4.72
CA SER A 237 -9.37 -15.06 4.17
C SER A 237 -7.92 -15.33 3.79
N PRO A 238 -7.10 -16.05 4.59
CA PRO A 238 -5.74 -16.43 4.17
C PRO A 238 -5.73 -17.34 2.92
N THR A 239 -6.70 -18.26 2.80
CA THR A 239 -6.79 -19.14 1.62
C THR A 239 -7.17 -18.35 0.36
N LYS A 240 -8.10 -17.39 0.46
CA LYS A 240 -8.45 -16.48 -0.66
C LYS A 240 -7.23 -15.69 -1.12
N GLN A 241 -6.42 -15.21 -0.17
CA GLN A 241 -5.18 -14.48 -0.44
C GLN A 241 -4.15 -15.38 -1.14
N ALA A 242 -3.98 -16.63 -0.68
CA ALA A 242 -3.08 -17.59 -1.30
C ALA A 242 -3.51 -18.00 -2.74
N ILE A 243 -4.82 -18.03 -3.02
CA ILE A 243 -5.36 -18.29 -4.37
C ILE A 243 -5.07 -17.10 -5.30
N GLY A 244 -5.02 -15.89 -4.77
CA GLY A 244 -4.77 -14.67 -5.54
C GLY A 244 -3.28 -14.39 -5.80
N LEU A 245 -2.37 -15.05 -5.08
CA LEU A 245 -0.91 -14.98 -5.28
C LEU A 245 -0.48 -15.97 -6.36
#